data_d3e7353418121360b7d8c164c973b34c
#
_entry.id   d3e7353418121360b7d8c164c973b34c
#
_cell.length_a   1.000
_cell.length_b   1.000
_cell.length_c   1.000
_cell.angle_alpha   90.00
_cell.angle_beta   90.00
_cell.angle_gamma   90.00
#
_symmetry.space_group_name_H-M   'P 1'
#
loop_
_entity.id
_entity.type
_entity.pdbx_description
1 polymer ?
#
loop_
_entity_poly.entity_id
_entity_poly.type
_entity_poly.pdbx_seq_one_letter_code
_entity_poly.pdbx_strand_id
1 'polypeptide(L)'
;TRDEVARAILKEQLNGKKVYIDLRHLGIEKIKQKLPSLHNAALMQSGVDISEELLEIKPVAHYTMGGINTDINTKTNIENLFACGECADVSVHGANRLGGNSLLEGAVFGELAGKKAKEYAFNREFLPIDYSVVIKNMDLVQRIFDGDCTKNFNAMRISVGKIMFDKAGIFRNEVSLQEAFDYMKYLRLESNTLHCIDKGKHNNVELISILELRNALELSEAIILSAMKRCESRGAHYREDFPFTLKEGNAHVLIKELQKGFFKVHYEE
;
A
#
# COMPACT_ATOMS: atom_id res chain seq x y z
N THR A 1 -3.41 7.50 -19.96
CA THR A 1 -3.79 7.09 -18.57
C THR A 1 -2.72 7.51 -17.56
N ARG A 2 -3.06 7.54 -16.27
CA ARG A 2 -2.10 7.97 -15.21
C ARG A 2 -0.90 7.05 -15.09
N ASP A 3 -1.09 5.77 -15.25
CA ASP A 3 -0.04 4.76 -15.26
C ASP A 3 0.93 4.94 -16.42
N GLU A 4 0.43 5.28 -17.63
CA GLU A 4 1.29 5.59 -18.78
C GLU A 4 2.12 6.86 -18.55
N VAL A 5 1.50 7.90 -17.99
CA VAL A 5 2.21 9.14 -17.62
C VAL A 5 3.28 8.86 -16.57
N ALA A 6 2.96 8.07 -15.54
CA ALA A 6 3.93 7.71 -14.49
C ALA A 6 5.11 6.92 -15.07
N ARG A 7 4.86 5.95 -15.99
CA ARG A 7 5.92 5.23 -16.71
C ARG A 7 6.79 6.16 -17.56
N ALA A 8 6.16 7.09 -18.29
CA ALA A 8 6.89 8.05 -19.12
C ALA A 8 7.79 8.97 -18.27
N ILE A 9 7.27 9.50 -17.17
CA ILE A 9 8.05 10.35 -16.23
C ILE A 9 9.24 9.57 -15.68
N LEU A 10 9.02 8.36 -15.15
CA LEU A 10 10.11 7.57 -14.58
C LEU A 10 11.16 7.20 -15.62
N LYS A 11 10.75 6.88 -16.86
CA LYS A 11 11.69 6.58 -17.96
C LYS A 11 12.61 7.77 -18.28
N GLU A 12 12.07 9.00 -18.31
CA GLU A 12 12.89 10.20 -18.53
C GLU A 12 13.84 10.44 -17.34
N GLN A 13 13.38 10.20 -16.11
CA GLN A 13 14.22 10.34 -14.92
C GLN A 13 15.33 9.29 -14.85
N LEU A 14 15.08 8.05 -15.24
CA LEU A 14 16.12 7.00 -15.35
C LEU A 14 17.17 7.36 -16.40
N ASN A 15 16.82 8.15 -17.42
CA ASN A 15 17.75 8.71 -18.41
C ASN A 15 18.46 9.99 -17.91
N GLY A 16 18.39 10.31 -16.63
CA GLY A 16 19.05 11.47 -16.00
C GLY A 16 18.37 12.82 -16.27
N LYS A 17 17.14 12.83 -16.80
CA LYS A 17 16.39 14.05 -17.06
C LYS A 17 15.51 14.43 -15.88
N LYS A 18 15.24 15.71 -15.72
CA LYS A 18 14.21 16.24 -14.82
C LYS A 18 12.89 16.43 -15.58
N VAL A 19 11.79 16.16 -14.92
CA VAL A 19 10.44 16.34 -15.49
C VAL A 19 9.69 17.37 -14.65
N TYR A 20 8.96 18.24 -15.34
CA TYR A 20 8.30 19.37 -14.71
C TYR A 20 6.82 19.46 -15.13
N ILE A 21 5.99 20.01 -14.22
CA ILE A 21 4.68 20.56 -14.56
C ILE A 21 4.85 22.06 -14.86
N ASP A 22 4.28 22.51 -15.97
CA ASP A 22 4.16 23.92 -16.36
C ASP A 22 2.73 24.40 -16.21
N LEU A 23 2.49 25.22 -15.20
CA LEU A 23 1.18 25.83 -14.90
C LEU A 23 1.17 27.35 -15.16
N ARG A 24 2.27 27.95 -15.61
CA ARG A 24 2.44 29.38 -15.80
C ARG A 24 1.41 29.96 -16.76
N HIS A 25 0.97 29.18 -17.76
CA HIS A 25 -0.09 29.57 -18.72
C HIS A 25 -1.46 29.84 -18.09
N LEU A 26 -1.70 29.40 -16.85
CA LEU A 26 -2.97 29.62 -16.14
C LEU A 26 -3.05 31.01 -15.51
N GLY A 27 -1.92 31.60 -15.15
CA GLY A 27 -1.82 32.85 -14.40
C GLY A 27 -2.22 32.70 -12.92
N ILE A 28 -1.70 33.62 -12.09
CA ILE A 28 -1.80 33.55 -10.63
C ILE A 28 -3.26 33.52 -10.11
N GLU A 29 -4.16 34.31 -10.71
CA GLU A 29 -5.56 34.40 -10.28
C GLU A 29 -6.29 33.04 -10.42
N LYS A 30 -6.11 32.38 -11.56
CA LYS A 30 -6.71 31.08 -11.83
C LYS A 30 -6.09 29.97 -10.97
N ILE A 31 -4.78 30.05 -10.73
CA ILE A 31 -4.08 29.12 -9.85
C ILE A 31 -4.61 29.24 -8.41
N LYS A 32 -4.70 30.45 -7.87
CA LYS A 32 -5.25 30.70 -6.52
C LYS A 32 -6.71 30.26 -6.40
N GLN A 33 -7.50 30.42 -7.47
CA GLN A 33 -8.90 29.99 -7.47
C GLN A 33 -9.07 28.46 -7.58
N LYS A 34 -8.29 27.79 -8.42
CA LYS A 34 -8.50 26.36 -8.77
C LYS A 34 -7.54 25.40 -8.09
N LEU A 35 -6.35 25.85 -7.75
CA LEU A 35 -5.26 25.05 -7.22
C LEU A 35 -4.60 25.68 -5.98
N PRO A 36 -5.38 26.27 -5.02
CA PRO A 36 -4.81 26.99 -3.89
C PRO A 36 -3.88 26.11 -3.02
N SER A 37 -4.29 24.87 -2.77
CA SER A 37 -3.49 23.92 -1.97
C SER A 37 -2.17 23.56 -2.63
N LEU A 38 -2.16 23.36 -3.97
CA LEU A 38 -0.94 23.05 -4.71
C LEU A 38 0.02 24.25 -4.70
N HIS A 39 -0.50 25.45 -4.94
CA HIS A 39 0.29 26.68 -4.92
C HIS A 39 0.95 26.90 -3.56
N ASN A 40 0.16 26.82 -2.48
CA ASN A 40 0.66 26.98 -1.13
C ASN A 40 1.71 25.88 -0.77
N ALA A 41 1.45 24.62 -1.15
CA ALA A 41 2.39 23.54 -0.88
C ALA A 41 3.72 23.71 -1.64
N ALA A 42 3.67 24.11 -2.92
CA ALA A 42 4.86 24.39 -3.71
C ALA A 42 5.71 25.53 -3.12
N LEU A 43 5.07 26.63 -2.74
CA LEU A 43 5.73 27.76 -2.07
C LEU A 43 6.35 27.35 -0.73
N MET A 44 5.59 26.66 0.13
CA MET A 44 6.05 26.32 1.49
C MET A 44 7.14 25.23 1.50
N GLN A 45 7.02 24.23 0.63
CA GLN A 45 7.90 23.05 0.68
C GLN A 45 9.11 23.17 -0.25
N SER A 46 8.96 23.87 -1.36
CA SER A 46 9.99 23.95 -2.41
C SER A 46 10.43 25.38 -2.74
N GLY A 47 9.74 26.40 -2.21
CA GLY A 47 10.02 27.81 -2.53
C GLY A 47 9.63 28.19 -3.96
N VAL A 48 8.83 27.37 -4.66
CA VAL A 48 8.49 27.52 -6.09
C VAL A 48 7.14 28.22 -6.22
N ASP A 49 7.09 29.36 -6.92
CA ASP A 49 5.83 29.95 -7.38
C ASP A 49 5.42 29.33 -8.72
N ILE A 50 4.43 28.43 -8.68
CA ILE A 50 3.97 27.70 -9.87
C ILE A 50 3.27 28.58 -10.91
N SER A 51 3.04 29.86 -10.62
CA SER A 51 2.56 30.83 -11.62
C SER A 51 3.69 31.42 -12.47
N GLU A 52 4.93 31.34 -12.00
CA GLU A 52 6.10 31.93 -12.65
C GLU A 52 7.18 30.90 -12.98
N GLU A 53 7.24 29.80 -12.20
CA GLU A 53 8.29 28.79 -12.28
C GLU A 53 7.76 27.39 -12.59
N LEU A 54 8.64 26.53 -13.08
CA LEU A 54 8.35 25.11 -13.34
C LEU A 54 8.43 24.32 -12.04
N LEU A 55 7.43 23.49 -11.76
CA LEU A 55 7.43 22.59 -10.61
C LEU A 55 7.99 21.23 -10.99
N GLU A 56 9.14 20.85 -10.42
CA GLU A 56 9.74 19.51 -10.61
C GLU A 56 8.84 18.44 -10.00
N ILE A 57 8.61 17.37 -10.75
CA ILE A 57 7.73 16.27 -10.35
C ILE A 57 8.42 14.91 -10.46
N LYS A 58 7.93 13.94 -9.67
CA LYS A 58 8.27 12.53 -9.77
C LYS A 58 7.05 11.66 -9.48
N PRO A 59 6.95 10.45 -10.04
CA PRO A 59 5.90 9.53 -9.67
C PRO A 59 6.14 9.00 -8.25
N VAL A 60 5.03 8.85 -7.51
CA VAL A 60 5.03 8.26 -6.17
C VAL A 60 3.83 7.34 -6.02
N ALA A 61 3.93 6.36 -5.14
CA ALA A 61 2.77 5.54 -4.76
C ALA A 61 1.73 6.44 -4.10
N HIS A 62 0.47 6.29 -4.50
CA HIS A 62 -0.64 7.12 -4.02
C HIS A 62 -1.77 6.29 -3.41
N TYR A 63 -2.14 5.19 -4.03
CA TYR A 63 -3.29 4.35 -3.66
C TYR A 63 -3.00 2.89 -3.98
N THR A 64 -3.39 2.00 -3.07
CA THR A 64 -3.28 0.55 -3.26
C THR A 64 -4.60 0.01 -3.81
N MET A 65 -4.57 -0.56 -5.03
CA MET A 65 -5.67 -1.37 -5.56
C MET A 65 -5.48 -2.82 -5.12
N GLY A 66 -6.57 -3.49 -4.80
CA GLY A 66 -6.52 -4.77 -4.13
C GLY A 66 -6.63 -4.61 -2.61
N GLY A 67 -6.50 -5.68 -1.86
CA GLY A 67 -6.62 -5.66 -0.41
C GLY A 67 -7.26 -6.93 0.14
N ILE A 68 -8.01 -6.80 1.20
CA ILE A 68 -8.80 -7.90 1.78
C ILE A 68 -9.94 -8.22 0.82
N ASN A 69 -9.96 -9.44 0.28
CA ASN A 69 -11.01 -9.88 -0.64
C ASN A 69 -12.37 -9.89 0.05
N THR A 70 -13.35 -9.24 -0.57
CA THR A 70 -14.73 -9.15 -0.06
C THR A 70 -15.74 -9.40 -1.17
N ASP A 71 -16.94 -9.83 -0.79
CA ASP A 71 -18.10 -9.80 -1.69
C ASP A 71 -18.64 -8.37 -1.83
N ILE A 72 -19.66 -8.20 -2.69
CA ILE A 72 -20.33 -6.91 -2.91
C ILE A 72 -21.02 -6.36 -1.66
N ASN A 73 -21.26 -7.17 -0.64
CA ASN A 73 -21.78 -6.77 0.65
C ASN A 73 -20.70 -6.49 1.69
N THR A 74 -19.45 -6.36 1.26
CA THR A 74 -18.26 -6.10 2.10
C THR A 74 -17.88 -7.21 3.06
N LYS A 75 -18.48 -8.41 2.92
CA LYS A 75 -18.19 -9.57 3.75
C LYS A 75 -16.91 -10.26 3.27
N THR A 76 -16.00 -10.57 4.18
CA THR A 76 -14.81 -11.36 3.88
C THR A 76 -15.12 -12.88 3.96
N ASN A 77 -14.16 -13.70 3.59
CA ASN A 77 -14.23 -15.16 3.77
C ASN A 77 -14.03 -15.60 5.25
N ILE A 78 -13.69 -14.66 6.14
CA ILE A 78 -13.61 -14.90 7.57
C ILE A 78 -14.94 -14.52 8.20
N GLU A 79 -15.56 -15.45 8.91
CA GLU A 79 -16.82 -15.18 9.58
C GLU A 79 -16.70 -14.02 10.58
N ASN A 80 -17.70 -13.15 10.64
CA ASN A 80 -17.75 -11.95 11.49
C ASN A 80 -16.81 -10.80 11.06
N LEU A 81 -16.10 -10.91 9.93
CA LEU A 81 -15.19 -9.88 9.45
C LEU A 81 -15.71 -9.23 8.16
N PHE A 82 -15.81 -7.91 8.18
CA PHE A 82 -16.15 -7.07 7.03
C PHE A 82 -14.97 -6.13 6.74
N ALA A 83 -14.78 -5.78 5.46
CA ALA A 83 -13.75 -4.80 5.06
C ALA A 83 -14.31 -3.85 4.00
N CYS A 84 -13.92 -2.58 4.05
CA CYS A 84 -14.33 -1.54 3.10
C CYS A 84 -13.27 -0.42 3.03
N GLY A 85 -13.32 0.36 1.95
CA GLY A 85 -12.33 1.41 1.66
C GLY A 85 -11.01 0.83 1.18
N GLU A 86 -9.93 1.61 1.20
CA GLU A 86 -8.64 1.27 0.60
C GLU A 86 -8.04 -0.07 1.06
N CYS A 87 -8.40 -0.56 2.25
CA CYS A 87 -7.92 -1.86 2.74
C CYS A 87 -8.65 -3.08 2.13
N ALA A 88 -9.76 -2.86 1.41
CA ALA A 88 -10.60 -3.90 0.85
C ALA A 88 -10.48 -4.00 -0.67
N ASP A 89 -10.69 -5.19 -1.21
CA ASP A 89 -10.90 -5.41 -2.63
C ASP A 89 -12.35 -5.86 -2.88
N VAL A 90 -13.19 -4.89 -3.26
CA VAL A 90 -14.57 -5.11 -3.72
C VAL A 90 -14.63 -5.18 -5.25
N SER A 91 -13.48 -5.25 -5.93
CA SER A 91 -13.31 -5.35 -7.39
C SER A 91 -13.76 -4.14 -8.21
N VAL A 92 -13.99 -2.97 -7.57
CA VAL A 92 -14.50 -1.77 -8.27
C VAL A 92 -13.44 -0.93 -8.96
N HIS A 93 -12.16 -1.17 -8.72
CA HIS A 93 -11.05 -0.38 -9.25
C HIS A 93 -10.29 -1.05 -10.37
N GLY A 94 -10.34 -2.38 -10.47
CA GLY A 94 -9.53 -3.13 -11.41
C GLY A 94 -8.04 -2.86 -11.22
N ALA A 95 -7.29 -2.88 -12.32
CA ALA A 95 -5.84 -2.69 -12.28
C ALA A 95 -5.38 -1.22 -12.26
N ASN A 96 -6.31 -0.25 -12.35
CA ASN A 96 -5.99 1.18 -12.30
C ASN A 96 -7.22 2.01 -11.91
N ARG A 97 -7.23 2.52 -10.69
CA ARG A 97 -8.33 3.29 -10.12
C ARG A 97 -8.53 4.63 -10.85
N LEU A 98 -9.77 4.97 -11.16
CA LEU A 98 -10.13 6.29 -11.67
C LEU A 98 -10.05 7.37 -10.57
N GLY A 99 -9.75 8.60 -10.97
CA GLY A 99 -9.67 9.74 -10.06
C GLY A 99 -10.97 9.97 -9.28
N GLY A 100 -10.85 10.22 -7.97
CA GLY A 100 -11.99 10.47 -7.09
C GLY A 100 -12.65 9.21 -6.51
N ASN A 101 -12.53 8.05 -7.17
CA ASN A 101 -13.24 6.84 -6.77
C ASN A 101 -12.79 6.26 -5.41
N SER A 102 -11.59 6.62 -4.89
CA SER A 102 -11.17 6.17 -3.56
C SER A 102 -12.07 6.68 -2.44
N LEU A 103 -12.41 7.98 -2.47
CA LEU A 103 -13.32 8.58 -1.48
C LEU A 103 -14.76 8.10 -1.69
N LEU A 104 -15.18 7.92 -2.95
CA LEU A 104 -16.50 7.41 -3.28
C LEU A 104 -16.67 5.96 -2.77
N GLU A 105 -15.69 5.10 -3.01
CA GLU A 105 -15.67 3.73 -2.49
C GLU A 105 -15.78 3.71 -0.97
N GLY A 106 -14.89 4.47 -0.28
CA GLY A 106 -14.91 4.53 1.19
C GLY A 106 -16.24 4.99 1.76
N ALA A 107 -16.92 5.95 1.12
CA ALA A 107 -18.22 6.42 1.56
C ALA A 107 -19.32 5.39 1.32
N VAL A 108 -19.44 4.85 0.09
CA VAL A 108 -20.51 3.93 -0.31
C VAL A 108 -20.39 2.58 0.40
N PHE A 109 -19.21 1.95 0.30
CA PHE A 109 -19.00 0.64 0.91
C PHE A 109 -18.82 0.71 2.43
N GLY A 110 -18.37 1.85 2.97
CA GLY A 110 -18.35 2.10 4.42
C GLY A 110 -19.75 2.11 5.02
N GLU A 111 -20.69 2.80 4.38
CA GLU A 111 -22.11 2.79 4.80
C GLU A 111 -22.69 1.38 4.70
N LEU A 112 -22.42 0.68 3.59
CA LEU A 112 -22.91 -0.68 3.36
C LEU A 112 -22.35 -1.66 4.40
N ALA A 113 -21.04 -1.61 4.67
CA ALA A 113 -20.36 -2.43 5.67
C ALA A 113 -20.98 -2.23 7.07
N GLY A 114 -21.22 -0.98 7.46
CA GLY A 114 -21.87 -0.66 8.73
C GLY A 114 -23.28 -1.24 8.84
N LYS A 115 -24.10 -1.14 7.78
CA LYS A 115 -25.44 -1.73 7.72
C LYS A 115 -25.40 -3.26 7.83
N LYS A 116 -24.51 -3.90 7.05
CA LYS A 116 -24.38 -5.36 7.04
C LYS A 116 -23.82 -5.92 8.34
N ALA A 117 -22.83 -5.26 8.93
CA ALA A 117 -22.32 -5.64 10.24
C ALA A 117 -23.38 -5.52 11.33
N LYS A 118 -24.21 -4.44 11.31
CA LYS A 118 -25.34 -4.29 12.23
C LYS A 118 -26.36 -5.40 12.05
N GLU A 119 -26.81 -5.69 10.81
CA GLU A 119 -27.77 -6.77 10.50
C GLU A 119 -27.22 -8.11 11.01
N TYR A 120 -25.94 -8.37 10.80
CA TYR A 120 -25.27 -9.58 11.23
C TYR A 120 -25.22 -9.72 12.75
N ALA A 121 -24.91 -8.63 13.46
CA ALA A 121 -24.75 -8.65 14.91
C ALA A 121 -26.07 -8.69 15.69
N PHE A 122 -27.19 -8.24 15.08
CA PHE A 122 -28.44 -7.95 15.79
C PHE A 122 -29.03 -9.16 16.57
N ASN A 123 -28.88 -10.38 16.06
CA ASN A 123 -29.41 -11.60 16.67
C ASN A 123 -28.31 -12.57 17.11
N ARG A 124 -27.11 -12.07 17.42
CA ARG A 124 -25.98 -12.94 17.80
C ARG A 124 -25.47 -12.57 19.19
N GLU A 125 -25.11 -13.61 19.93
CA GLU A 125 -24.42 -13.46 21.20
C GLU A 125 -22.94 -13.19 20.98
N PHE A 126 -22.29 -12.54 21.95
CA PHE A 126 -20.84 -12.36 21.95
C PHE A 126 -20.15 -13.72 22.03
N LEU A 127 -19.19 -13.92 21.15
CA LEU A 127 -18.33 -15.10 21.22
C LEU A 127 -17.39 -15.00 22.44
N PRO A 128 -17.02 -16.13 23.05
CA PRO A 128 -16.00 -16.14 24.09
C PRO A 128 -14.69 -15.54 23.59
N ILE A 129 -14.04 -14.75 24.42
CA ILE A 129 -12.72 -14.17 24.08
C ILE A 129 -11.67 -15.28 24.10
N ASP A 130 -10.93 -15.43 23.01
CA ASP A 130 -9.73 -16.25 22.98
C ASP A 130 -8.55 -15.49 23.62
N TYR A 131 -8.36 -15.70 24.89
CA TYR A 131 -7.27 -15.08 25.63
C TYR A 131 -5.87 -15.47 25.14
N SER A 132 -5.72 -16.58 24.42
CA SER A 132 -4.42 -16.97 23.86
C SER A 132 -3.91 -15.94 22.83
N VAL A 133 -4.82 -15.38 22.03
CA VAL A 133 -4.50 -14.30 21.06
C VAL A 133 -4.09 -13.03 21.80
N VAL A 134 -4.81 -12.68 22.88
CA VAL A 134 -4.49 -11.50 23.70
C VAL A 134 -3.09 -11.65 24.31
N ILE A 135 -2.80 -12.76 24.96
CA ILE A 135 -1.50 -13.05 25.59
C ILE A 135 -0.37 -12.99 24.55
N LYS A 136 -0.55 -13.63 23.38
CA LYS A 136 0.46 -13.62 22.31
C LYS A 136 0.80 -12.19 21.85
N ASN A 137 -0.19 -11.32 21.74
CA ASN A 137 0.05 -9.92 21.34
C ASN A 137 0.68 -9.10 22.49
N MET A 138 0.29 -9.35 23.74
CA MET A 138 0.95 -8.73 24.89
C MET A 138 2.43 -9.13 24.97
N ASP A 139 2.75 -10.41 24.77
CA ASP A 139 4.12 -10.92 24.73
C ASP A 139 4.95 -10.29 23.60
N LEU A 140 4.32 -10.06 22.44
CA LEU A 140 4.98 -9.37 21.34
C LEU A 140 5.34 -7.92 21.74
N VAL A 141 4.37 -7.18 22.27
CA VAL A 141 4.59 -5.81 22.73
C VAL A 141 5.66 -5.77 23.83
N GLN A 142 5.57 -6.67 24.81
CA GLN A 142 6.54 -6.73 25.90
C GLN A 142 7.97 -7.01 25.39
N ARG A 143 8.14 -7.93 24.44
CA ARG A 143 9.45 -8.18 23.82
C ARG A 143 10.03 -6.97 23.10
N ILE A 144 9.18 -6.16 22.45
CA ILE A 144 9.64 -4.93 21.80
C ILE A 144 10.12 -3.91 22.86
N PHE A 145 9.52 -3.90 24.06
CA PHE A 145 9.95 -3.04 25.16
C PHE A 145 11.19 -3.55 25.89
N ASP A 146 11.30 -4.85 26.16
CA ASP A 146 12.33 -5.39 27.05
C ASP A 146 13.74 -5.42 26.45
N GLY A 147 13.84 -5.48 25.12
CA GLY A 147 15.11 -5.59 24.44
C GLY A 147 15.87 -4.24 24.35
N ASP A 148 17.17 -4.36 24.17
CA ASP A 148 18.03 -3.22 23.86
C ASP A 148 17.92 -2.86 22.37
N CYS A 149 17.74 -1.57 22.08
CA CYS A 149 17.65 -1.09 20.71
C CYS A 149 19.02 -1.12 20.03
N THR A 150 19.31 -2.17 19.29
CA THR A 150 20.55 -2.32 18.51
C THR A 150 20.36 -1.98 17.03
N LYS A 151 19.13 -1.84 16.57
CA LYS A 151 18.77 -1.60 15.15
C LYS A 151 17.82 -0.43 15.01
N ASN A 152 18.11 0.40 14.03
CA ASN A 152 17.29 1.57 13.71
C ASN A 152 16.11 1.17 12.81
N PHE A 153 14.89 1.22 13.33
CA PHE A 153 13.67 0.90 12.57
C PHE A 153 13.44 1.86 11.38
N ASN A 154 13.85 3.13 11.50
CA ASN A 154 13.74 4.09 10.38
C ASN A 154 14.62 3.69 9.20
N ALA A 155 15.84 3.21 9.44
CA ALA A 155 16.71 2.71 8.38
C ALA A 155 16.08 1.49 7.68
N MET A 156 15.47 0.60 8.44
CA MET A 156 14.74 -0.56 7.87
C MET A 156 13.53 -0.11 7.06
N ARG A 157 12.73 0.83 7.56
CA ARG A 157 11.56 1.40 6.85
C ARG A 157 11.97 2.05 5.53
N ILE A 158 13.07 2.82 5.53
CA ILE A 158 13.62 3.44 4.31
C ILE A 158 14.04 2.35 3.32
N SER A 159 14.68 1.28 3.79
CA SER A 159 15.09 0.16 2.94
C SER A 159 13.90 -0.56 2.32
N VAL A 160 12.82 -0.80 3.08
CA VAL A 160 11.56 -1.36 2.56
C VAL A 160 11.00 -0.48 1.45
N GLY A 161 10.85 0.83 1.71
CA GLY A 161 10.33 1.77 0.72
C GLY A 161 11.17 1.82 -0.55
N LYS A 162 12.50 1.85 -0.40
CA LYS A 162 13.43 1.87 -1.53
C LYS A 162 13.31 0.60 -2.38
N ILE A 163 13.37 -0.57 -1.77
CA ILE A 163 13.29 -1.85 -2.50
C ILE A 163 11.93 -2.00 -3.19
N MET A 164 10.84 -1.65 -2.51
CA MET A 164 9.50 -1.70 -3.11
C MET A 164 9.39 -0.75 -4.31
N PHE A 165 9.95 0.45 -4.23
CA PHE A 165 9.94 1.39 -5.34
C PHE A 165 10.84 0.95 -6.50
N ASP A 166 12.08 0.51 -6.21
CA ASP A 166 13.08 0.21 -7.22
C ASP A 166 12.83 -1.14 -7.93
N LYS A 167 12.32 -2.14 -7.21
CA LYS A 167 12.23 -3.53 -7.67
C LYS A 167 10.80 -4.02 -7.94
N ALA A 168 9.82 -3.53 -7.18
CA ALA A 168 8.40 -3.90 -7.28
C ALA A 168 7.50 -2.71 -7.64
N GLY A 169 8.07 -1.58 -8.06
CA GLY A 169 7.37 -0.33 -8.35
C GLY A 169 6.70 -0.28 -9.72
N ILE A 170 7.04 0.76 -10.49
CA ILE A 170 6.40 1.06 -11.79
C ILE A 170 6.83 0.08 -12.89
N PHE A 171 8.12 -0.26 -12.98
CA PHE A 171 8.66 -1.27 -13.88
C PHE A 171 9.01 -2.52 -13.10
N ARG A 172 8.56 -3.66 -13.55
CA ARG A 172 8.70 -4.96 -12.88
C ARG A 172 9.19 -6.02 -13.87
N ASN A 173 10.01 -6.93 -13.39
CA ASN A 173 10.37 -8.16 -14.11
C ASN A 173 10.64 -9.27 -13.09
N GLU A 174 10.75 -10.51 -13.54
CA GLU A 174 10.90 -11.68 -12.67
C GLU A 174 12.11 -11.55 -11.74
N VAL A 175 13.26 -11.14 -12.29
CA VAL A 175 14.51 -11.01 -11.53
C VAL A 175 14.38 -9.97 -10.42
N SER A 176 13.88 -8.77 -10.75
CA SER A 176 13.73 -7.69 -9.77
C SER A 176 12.70 -8.01 -8.68
N LEU A 177 11.62 -8.70 -9.04
CA LEU A 177 10.60 -9.14 -8.08
C LEU A 177 11.16 -10.24 -7.15
N GLN A 178 11.93 -11.21 -7.68
CA GLN A 178 12.55 -12.23 -6.85
C GLN A 178 13.56 -11.63 -5.86
N GLU A 179 14.42 -10.70 -6.32
CA GLU A 179 15.35 -9.98 -5.43
C GLU A 179 14.61 -9.21 -4.34
N ALA A 180 13.50 -8.54 -4.68
CA ALA A 180 12.66 -7.84 -3.71
C ALA A 180 12.07 -8.80 -2.69
N PHE A 181 11.54 -9.95 -3.14
CA PHE A 181 10.95 -10.96 -2.27
C PHE A 181 11.95 -11.50 -1.25
N ASP A 182 13.14 -11.90 -1.71
CA ASP A 182 14.18 -12.44 -0.86
C ASP A 182 14.66 -11.41 0.18
N TYR A 183 14.76 -10.14 -0.23
CA TYR A 183 15.13 -9.05 0.67
C TYR A 183 14.03 -8.76 1.70
N MET A 184 12.73 -8.78 1.32
CA MET A 184 11.63 -8.61 2.27
C MET A 184 11.60 -9.73 3.30
N LYS A 185 11.82 -10.97 2.89
CA LYS A 185 11.95 -12.11 3.83
C LYS A 185 13.08 -11.91 4.83
N TYR A 186 14.23 -11.45 4.35
CA TYR A 186 15.36 -11.11 5.22
C TYR A 186 14.98 -10.01 6.21
N LEU A 187 14.42 -8.90 5.76
CA LEU A 187 14.00 -7.80 6.63
C LEU A 187 12.92 -8.22 7.63
N ARG A 188 12.01 -9.10 7.23
CA ARG A 188 10.99 -9.62 8.15
C ARG A 188 11.59 -10.43 9.29
N LEU A 189 12.60 -11.24 9.02
CA LEU A 189 13.35 -11.96 10.08
C LEU A 189 14.07 -10.96 10.99
N GLU A 190 14.76 -9.97 10.40
CA GLU A 190 15.47 -8.93 11.13
C GLU A 190 14.53 -8.04 11.96
N SER A 191 13.28 -7.85 11.54
CA SER A 191 12.29 -7.06 12.28
C SER A 191 11.93 -7.66 13.66
N ASN A 192 12.20 -8.95 13.88
CA ASN A 192 11.99 -9.59 15.19
C ASN A 192 12.99 -9.10 16.26
N THR A 193 14.08 -8.45 15.84
CA THR A 193 15.10 -7.90 16.75
C THR A 193 14.97 -6.38 16.91
N LEU A 194 13.86 -5.79 16.47
CA LEU A 194 13.57 -4.38 16.71
C LEU A 194 13.02 -4.19 18.12
N HIS A 195 13.56 -3.19 18.81
CA HIS A 195 13.14 -2.80 20.15
C HIS A 195 12.99 -1.29 20.21
N CYS A 196 12.08 -0.80 21.09
CA CYS A 196 11.92 0.61 21.33
C CYS A 196 13.08 1.21 22.11
N ILE A 197 13.52 2.40 21.75
CA ILE A 197 14.35 3.30 22.56
C ILE A 197 13.46 3.93 23.63
N ASP A 198 12.31 4.47 23.19
CA ASP A 198 11.32 5.01 24.11
C ASP A 198 10.61 3.88 24.87
N LYS A 199 10.80 3.86 26.19
CA LYS A 199 10.18 2.89 27.11
C LYS A 199 8.86 3.40 27.70
N GLY A 200 8.38 4.57 27.28
CA GLY A 200 7.10 5.12 27.69
C GLY A 200 5.93 4.26 27.22
N LYS A 201 4.94 4.05 28.09
CA LYS A 201 3.75 3.23 27.78
C LYS A 201 2.57 4.05 27.23
N HIS A 202 2.68 5.37 27.22
CA HIS A 202 1.64 6.27 26.76
C HIS A 202 2.09 7.00 25.51
N ASN A 203 1.25 7.01 24.46
CA ASN A 203 1.50 7.69 23.19
C ASN A 203 2.86 7.32 22.54
N ASN A 204 3.30 6.08 22.71
CA ASN A 204 4.57 5.62 22.16
C ASN A 204 4.46 5.42 20.64
N VAL A 205 4.83 6.46 19.89
CA VAL A 205 4.80 6.47 18.42
C VAL A 205 5.83 5.49 17.85
N GLU A 206 6.95 5.26 18.55
CA GLU A 206 7.98 4.32 18.11
C GLU A 206 7.46 2.87 18.11
N LEU A 207 6.77 2.46 19.18
CA LEU A 207 6.12 1.14 19.25
C LEU A 207 5.13 0.96 18.10
N ILE A 208 4.26 1.95 17.87
CA ILE A 208 3.29 1.91 16.76
C ILE A 208 4.02 1.76 15.43
N SER A 209 5.07 2.54 15.19
CA SER A 209 5.84 2.50 13.95
C SER A 209 6.57 1.17 13.73
N ILE A 210 7.05 0.52 14.80
CA ILE A 210 7.65 -0.82 14.71
C ILE A 210 6.58 -1.86 14.35
N LEU A 211 5.38 -1.80 14.93
CA LEU A 211 4.27 -2.70 14.62
C LEU A 211 3.78 -2.49 13.17
N GLU A 212 3.64 -1.24 12.74
CA GLU A 212 3.28 -0.90 11.35
C GLU A 212 4.34 -1.41 10.35
N LEU A 213 5.63 -1.27 10.67
CA LEU A 213 6.70 -1.79 9.81
C LEU A 213 6.62 -3.31 9.65
N ARG A 214 6.31 -4.05 10.72
CA ARG A 214 6.11 -5.50 10.66
C ARG A 214 4.95 -5.88 9.73
N ASN A 215 3.83 -5.16 9.84
CA ASN A 215 2.68 -5.36 8.96
C ASN A 215 3.02 -5.00 7.49
N ALA A 216 3.75 -3.91 7.28
CA ALA A 216 4.20 -3.48 5.96
C ALA A 216 5.12 -4.51 5.28
N LEU A 217 5.99 -5.19 6.04
CA LEU A 217 6.85 -6.26 5.52
C LEU A 217 6.02 -7.46 5.05
N GLU A 218 5.02 -7.90 5.80
CA GLU A 218 4.12 -9.01 5.42
C GLU A 218 3.31 -8.64 4.17
N LEU A 219 2.75 -7.43 4.12
CA LEU A 219 2.02 -6.93 2.93
C LEU A 219 2.93 -6.79 1.71
N SER A 220 4.19 -6.37 1.89
CA SER A 220 5.16 -6.26 0.79
C SER A 220 5.45 -7.63 0.16
N GLU A 221 5.63 -8.68 0.97
CA GLU A 221 5.78 -10.05 0.45
C GLU A 221 4.53 -10.48 -0.37
N ALA A 222 3.32 -10.20 0.12
CA ALA A 222 2.08 -10.52 -0.57
C ALA A 222 1.96 -9.76 -1.91
N ILE A 223 2.27 -8.46 -1.94
CA ILE A 223 2.25 -7.64 -3.16
C ILE A 223 3.24 -8.19 -4.20
N ILE A 224 4.47 -8.51 -3.77
CA ILE A 224 5.50 -9.05 -4.68
C ILE A 224 5.08 -10.41 -5.24
N LEU A 225 4.59 -11.32 -4.41
CA LEU A 225 4.11 -12.64 -4.86
C LEU A 225 2.94 -12.52 -5.84
N SER A 226 2.00 -11.59 -5.61
CA SER A 226 0.92 -11.31 -6.55
C SER A 226 1.46 -10.80 -7.88
N ALA A 227 2.45 -9.91 -7.83
CA ALA A 227 3.08 -9.34 -9.03
C ALA A 227 3.88 -10.39 -9.81
N MET A 228 4.58 -11.32 -9.15
CA MET A 228 5.27 -12.44 -9.77
C MET A 228 4.28 -13.40 -10.46
N LYS A 229 3.17 -13.71 -9.78
CA LYS A 229 2.14 -14.61 -10.30
C LYS A 229 1.45 -14.05 -11.54
N ARG A 230 1.26 -12.73 -11.62
CA ARG A 230 0.59 -12.08 -12.75
C ARG A 230 1.58 -11.84 -13.90
N CYS A 231 1.61 -12.77 -14.84
CA CYS A 231 2.47 -12.76 -16.03
C CYS A 231 1.83 -12.00 -17.20
N GLU A 232 1.45 -10.76 -16.97
CA GLU A 232 0.89 -9.81 -17.96
C GLU A 232 1.18 -8.37 -17.56
N SER A 233 0.83 -7.40 -18.41
CA SER A 233 0.77 -5.98 -18.07
C SER A 233 -0.66 -5.48 -18.18
N ARG A 234 -1.18 -4.82 -17.08
CA ARG A 234 -2.56 -4.33 -17.00
C ARG A 234 -2.64 -3.14 -16.05
N GLY A 235 -3.05 -1.99 -16.55
CA GLY A 235 -3.16 -0.77 -15.75
C GLY A 235 -1.84 -0.39 -15.06
N ALA A 236 -1.83 -0.27 -13.75
CA ALA A 236 -0.64 0.07 -12.97
C ALA A 236 0.35 -1.10 -12.82
N HIS A 237 -0.08 -2.34 -13.05
CA HIS A 237 0.81 -3.50 -13.06
C HIS A 237 1.50 -3.61 -14.42
N TYR A 238 2.80 -3.29 -14.49
CA TYR A 238 3.58 -3.36 -15.70
C TYR A 238 4.80 -4.28 -15.54
N ARG A 239 4.82 -5.35 -16.33
CA ARG A 239 5.89 -6.35 -16.41
C ARG A 239 6.67 -6.15 -17.71
N GLU A 240 7.96 -5.78 -17.60
CA GLU A 240 8.83 -5.62 -18.78
C GLU A 240 9.03 -6.93 -19.55
N ASP A 241 9.04 -8.05 -18.83
CA ASP A 241 9.14 -9.41 -19.37
C ASP A 241 7.80 -9.96 -19.90
N PHE A 242 6.66 -9.34 -19.55
CA PHE A 242 5.32 -9.67 -20.05
C PHE A 242 4.56 -8.38 -20.44
N PRO A 243 4.99 -7.64 -21.48
CA PRO A 243 4.47 -6.30 -21.80
C PRO A 243 3.09 -6.32 -22.49
N PHE A 244 2.40 -7.43 -22.51
CA PHE A 244 1.09 -7.61 -23.14
C PHE A 244 0.00 -7.85 -22.10
N THR A 245 -1.25 -7.56 -22.46
CA THR A 245 -2.42 -7.80 -21.63
C THR A 245 -3.09 -9.10 -22.07
N LEU A 246 -3.30 -10.02 -21.14
CA LEU A 246 -3.99 -11.29 -21.40
C LEU A 246 -5.51 -11.10 -21.46
N LYS A 247 -6.19 -11.81 -22.36
CA LYS A 247 -7.66 -11.80 -22.43
C LYS A 247 -8.29 -12.45 -21.20
N GLU A 248 -7.66 -13.51 -20.70
CA GLU A 248 -8.09 -14.24 -19.50
C GLU A 248 -7.62 -13.58 -18.20
N GLY A 249 -6.88 -12.47 -18.27
CA GLY A 249 -6.31 -11.75 -17.11
C GLY A 249 -7.32 -10.92 -16.30
N ASN A 250 -8.63 -11.06 -16.50
CA ASN A 250 -9.64 -10.40 -15.67
C ASN A 250 -9.82 -11.04 -14.30
N ALA A 251 -9.14 -12.16 -14.04
CA ALA A 251 -9.15 -12.85 -12.76
C ALA A 251 -8.30 -12.11 -11.69
N HIS A 252 -8.72 -12.22 -10.44
CA HIS A 252 -7.93 -11.76 -9.29
C HIS A 252 -6.79 -12.71 -8.99
N VAL A 253 -5.67 -12.17 -8.50
CA VAL A 253 -4.62 -12.97 -7.88
C VAL A 253 -4.86 -12.94 -6.38
N LEU A 254 -5.28 -14.06 -5.81
CA LEU A 254 -5.51 -14.22 -4.39
C LEU A 254 -4.30 -14.83 -3.70
N ILE A 255 -4.00 -14.29 -2.52
CA ILE A 255 -2.97 -14.83 -1.63
C ILE A 255 -3.61 -15.23 -0.32
N LYS A 256 -3.27 -16.45 0.11
CA LYS A 256 -3.64 -16.97 1.43
C LYS A 256 -2.39 -17.44 2.14
N GLU A 257 -2.13 -16.91 3.31
CA GLU A 257 -1.13 -17.48 4.21
C GLU A 257 -1.66 -18.80 4.79
N LEU A 258 -0.94 -19.88 4.57
CA LEU A 258 -1.26 -21.21 5.11
C LEU A 258 -0.63 -21.43 6.48
N GLN A 259 0.63 -20.95 6.63
CA GLN A 259 1.39 -20.93 7.87
C GLN A 259 2.30 -19.70 7.81
N LYS A 260 2.80 -19.25 8.96
CA LYS A 260 3.64 -18.05 9.02
C LYS A 260 4.79 -18.12 8.00
N GLY A 261 4.71 -17.27 6.98
CA GLY A 261 5.69 -17.18 5.88
C GLY A 261 5.51 -18.18 4.73
N PHE A 262 4.44 -18.98 4.73
CA PHE A 262 4.08 -19.86 3.62
C PHE A 262 2.78 -19.40 2.97
N PHE A 263 2.86 -18.90 1.74
CA PHE A 263 1.74 -18.36 1.00
C PHE A 263 1.28 -19.30 -0.12
N LYS A 264 -0.02 -19.42 -0.27
CA LYS A 264 -0.64 -20.00 -1.46
C LYS A 264 -1.12 -18.87 -2.34
N VAL A 265 -0.69 -18.86 -3.60
CA VAL A 265 -1.07 -17.87 -4.61
C VAL A 265 -1.83 -18.55 -5.74
N HIS A 266 -3.01 -18.06 -6.08
CA HIS A 266 -3.84 -18.60 -7.14
C HIS A 266 -4.65 -17.52 -7.84
N TYR A 267 -5.18 -17.82 -9.03
CA TYR A 267 -6.16 -16.98 -9.70
C TYR A 267 -7.56 -17.40 -9.28
N GLU A 268 -8.44 -16.40 -9.13
CA GLU A 268 -9.88 -16.57 -8.93
C GLU A 268 -10.60 -15.74 -9.99
N GLU A 269 -11.57 -16.37 -10.72
CA GLU A 269 -12.39 -15.73 -11.77
C GLU A 269 -13.56 -14.93 -11.18
#